data_772a9fbf61834cdce5c37f82703d09cb
#
_entry.id   772a9fbf61834cdce5c37f82703d09cb
#
_cell.length_a   1.000
_cell.length_b   1.000
_cell.length_c   1.000
_cell.angle_alpha   90.00
_cell.angle_beta   90.00
_cell.angle_gamma   90.00
#
_symmetry.space_group_name_H-M   'P 1'
#
loop_
_entity.id
_entity.type
_entity.pdbx_description
1 polymer ?
#
loop_
_entity_poly.entity_id
_entity_poly.type
_entity_poly.pdbx_seq_one_letter_code
_entity_poly.pdbx_strand_id
1 'polypeptide(L)'
;MGTSLSLSQQLKQQLKLSPAQIQAMRMLELPACELQACINEELQKNPALEEGQDPFAEVEIGDTDLQEDNYSNPLKNEDFDYDAYVQDDDIHESSTPTVGGRAHEDIPFSMGTSFAEYLKSQIYLTKMDKPDRHIAKFVVGNIDDDGYLRRSVEELVDDLSFREGLQITDEKMHEIVEQVKQFDPVGVGAYDLQECLLIQLQRKTPTPAIELAITILQHQFDNFSRHQFGKILTRLEITEEQLKEAISEIVHLNPRPGSAWIGTVVERNQSIIIPDFIIEQENEDLVITINQGNIPELHISADYQQMMEEYSHVGSQNSAQIREAARFVKTNVDNARYFIDAIRQRNETMMRSIEVLVGLQRDFFLQGDSMYLKPLTLKDVSDRAGYDVSTISRTFANKYVQTEFGIFPMKFFFSDKIVNSDGAEISTREIKQKLREVVEQEDKTNPVTDDQLVEIMHQSGYPIARRTVAKYREQMGIPVARMRRQLLK
;
A
#
# COMPACT_ATOMS: atom_id res chain seq x y z
N MET A 1 -49.76 -39.07 -31.39
CA MET A 1 -48.62 -38.13 -31.37
C MET A 1 -48.13 -38.04 -29.93
N GLY A 2 -47.08 -38.80 -29.65
CA GLY A 2 -46.49 -38.83 -28.30
C GLY A 2 -45.34 -37.84 -28.22
N THR A 3 -45.46 -36.86 -27.34
CA THR A 3 -44.37 -35.91 -27.00
C THR A 3 -43.52 -36.54 -25.93
N SER A 4 -42.35 -37.02 -26.28
CA SER A 4 -41.32 -37.46 -25.33
C SER A 4 -40.64 -36.21 -24.73
N LEU A 5 -40.91 -35.94 -23.44
CA LEU A 5 -40.17 -35.02 -22.63
C LEU A 5 -38.85 -35.65 -22.24
N SER A 6 -37.75 -35.21 -22.88
CA SER A 6 -36.40 -35.55 -22.45
C SER A 6 -35.99 -34.60 -21.32
N LEU A 7 -36.04 -35.09 -20.09
CA LEU A 7 -35.43 -34.41 -18.92
C LEU A 7 -33.90 -34.57 -19.05
N SER A 8 -33.23 -33.56 -19.52
CA SER A 8 -31.76 -33.43 -19.39
C SER A 8 -31.43 -32.95 -17.95
N GLN A 9 -31.13 -33.90 -17.09
CA GLN A 9 -30.56 -33.61 -15.76
C GLN A 9 -29.11 -33.16 -15.95
N GLN A 10 -28.87 -31.85 -16.04
CA GLN A 10 -27.54 -31.29 -15.90
C GLN A 10 -27.12 -31.44 -14.43
N LEU A 11 -26.35 -32.47 -14.13
CA LEU A 11 -25.59 -32.53 -12.87
C LEU A 11 -24.53 -31.43 -12.91
N LYS A 12 -24.84 -30.27 -12.32
CA LYS A 12 -23.82 -29.33 -11.90
C LYS A 12 -23.05 -29.97 -10.74
N GLN A 13 -21.95 -30.63 -11.04
CA GLN A 13 -20.96 -30.98 -10.02
C GLN A 13 -20.39 -29.64 -9.50
N GLN A 14 -20.95 -29.16 -8.40
CA GLN A 14 -20.27 -28.15 -7.59
C GLN A 14 -19.07 -28.86 -6.96
N LEU A 15 -17.88 -28.63 -7.51
CA LEU A 15 -16.61 -28.98 -6.88
C LEU A 15 -16.53 -28.22 -5.56
N LYS A 16 -16.97 -28.86 -4.48
CA LYS A 16 -16.72 -28.35 -3.12
C LYS A 16 -15.25 -28.62 -2.84
N LEU A 17 -14.45 -27.57 -2.80
CA LEU A 17 -13.06 -27.64 -2.35
C LEU A 17 -13.01 -28.29 -0.96
N SER A 18 -12.04 -29.16 -0.73
CA SER A 18 -11.83 -29.76 0.58
C SER A 18 -11.39 -28.67 1.59
N PRO A 19 -11.71 -28.80 2.88
CA PRO A 19 -11.25 -27.84 3.89
C PRO A 19 -9.73 -27.64 3.88
N ALA A 20 -8.96 -28.70 3.61
CA ALA A 20 -7.50 -28.66 3.47
C ALA A 20 -7.03 -27.78 2.29
N GLN A 21 -7.71 -27.89 1.14
CA GLN A 21 -7.39 -27.05 -0.02
C GLN A 21 -7.70 -25.58 0.23
N ILE A 22 -8.80 -25.27 0.92
CA ILE A 22 -9.15 -23.89 1.30
C ILE A 22 -8.07 -23.32 2.26
N GLN A 23 -7.60 -24.13 3.20
CA GLN A 23 -6.55 -23.73 4.12
C GLN A 23 -5.22 -23.50 3.41
N ALA A 24 -4.82 -24.38 2.50
CA ALA A 24 -3.62 -24.23 1.69
C ALA A 24 -3.65 -22.97 0.81
N MET A 25 -4.81 -22.68 0.16
CA MET A 25 -4.98 -21.44 -0.61
C MET A 25 -4.90 -20.18 0.26
N ARG A 26 -5.49 -20.20 1.45
CA ARG A 26 -5.40 -19.08 2.39
C ARG A 26 -3.95 -18.84 2.84
N MET A 27 -3.17 -19.90 3.07
CA MET A 27 -1.76 -19.77 3.44
C MET A 27 -0.89 -19.14 2.34
N LEU A 28 -1.23 -19.32 1.06
CA LEU A 28 -0.52 -18.69 -0.06
C LEU A 28 -0.68 -17.15 -0.04
N GLU A 29 -1.82 -16.64 0.40
CA GLU A 29 -2.11 -15.20 0.43
C GLU A 29 -1.40 -14.49 1.60
N LEU A 30 -1.16 -15.18 2.73
CA LEU A 30 -0.60 -14.58 3.93
C LEU A 30 0.85 -14.12 3.74
N PRO A 31 1.20 -12.89 4.14
CA PRO A 31 2.60 -12.45 4.26
C PRO A 31 3.31 -13.16 5.42
N ALA A 32 4.65 -13.09 5.46
CA ALA A 32 5.46 -13.81 6.44
C ALA A 32 5.09 -13.50 7.91
N CYS A 33 4.77 -12.23 8.22
CA CYS A 33 4.40 -11.83 9.59
C CYS A 33 3.04 -12.41 10.04
N GLU A 34 2.05 -12.48 9.15
CA GLU A 34 0.74 -13.06 9.45
C GLU A 34 0.81 -14.60 9.50
N LEU A 35 1.70 -15.20 8.72
CA LEU A 35 1.93 -16.64 8.75
C LEU A 35 2.45 -17.09 10.12
N GLN A 36 3.38 -16.32 10.73
CA GLN A 36 3.87 -16.60 12.07
C GLN A 36 2.75 -16.57 13.12
N ALA A 37 1.85 -15.60 13.02
CA ALA A 37 0.68 -15.53 13.90
C ALA A 37 -0.26 -16.75 13.70
N CYS A 38 -0.45 -17.18 12.45
CA CYS A 38 -1.27 -18.35 12.11
C CYS A 38 -0.64 -19.66 12.66
N ILE A 39 0.69 -19.81 12.59
CA ILE A 39 1.43 -20.95 13.16
C ILE A 39 1.24 -20.98 14.67
N ASN A 40 1.44 -19.86 15.36
CA ASN A 40 1.25 -19.78 16.81
C ASN A 40 -0.19 -20.12 17.24
N GLU A 41 -1.17 -19.72 16.44
CA GLU A 41 -2.59 -20.07 16.69
C GLU A 41 -2.85 -21.58 16.52
N GLU A 42 -2.24 -22.21 15.49
CA GLU A 42 -2.40 -23.64 15.24
C GLU A 42 -1.67 -24.49 16.29
N LEU A 43 -0.50 -24.07 16.76
CA LEU A 43 0.23 -24.71 17.87
C LEU A 43 -0.59 -24.72 19.17
N GLN A 44 -1.36 -23.66 19.44
CA GLN A 44 -2.25 -23.62 20.59
C GLN A 44 -3.50 -24.51 20.43
N LYS A 45 -3.96 -24.71 19.20
CA LYS A 45 -5.16 -25.51 18.91
C LYS A 45 -4.88 -26.99 18.78
N ASN A 46 -3.74 -27.36 18.21
CA ASN A 46 -3.41 -28.73 17.90
C ASN A 46 -2.24 -29.25 18.75
N PRO A 47 -2.52 -30.06 19.78
CA PRO A 47 -1.49 -30.57 20.68
C PRO A 47 -0.56 -31.61 20.04
N ALA A 48 -0.84 -32.08 18.81
CA ALA A 48 0.03 -33.01 18.07
C ALA A 48 1.11 -32.27 17.26
N LEU A 49 1.09 -30.91 17.20
CA LEU A 49 2.06 -30.08 16.49
C LEU A 49 3.04 -29.49 17.50
N GLU A 50 4.35 -29.65 17.25
CA GLU A 50 5.43 -29.14 18.09
C GLU A 50 6.45 -28.35 17.28
N GLU A 51 7.15 -27.42 17.97
CA GLU A 51 8.26 -26.64 17.41
C GLU A 51 9.59 -27.35 17.72
N GLY A 52 10.50 -27.42 16.74
CA GLY A 52 11.84 -27.94 16.93
C GLY A 52 12.31 -28.79 15.76
N GLN A 53 13.52 -29.34 15.86
CA GLN A 53 14.02 -30.28 14.87
C GLN A 53 13.37 -31.65 15.09
N ASP A 54 12.95 -32.29 13.99
CA ASP A 54 12.39 -33.64 14.03
C ASP A 54 13.41 -34.61 14.60
N PRO A 55 13.17 -35.20 15.79
CA PRO A 55 14.11 -36.13 16.39
C PRO A 55 14.31 -37.42 15.57
N PHE A 56 13.53 -37.66 14.55
CA PHE A 56 13.61 -38.81 13.66
C PHE A 56 14.09 -38.50 12.22
N ALA A 57 14.54 -37.25 11.95
CA ALA A 57 14.97 -36.82 10.63
C ALA A 57 16.25 -37.55 10.10
N GLU A 58 16.95 -38.31 10.92
CA GLU A 58 18.17 -39.07 10.55
C GLU A 58 17.90 -40.50 10.05
N VAL A 59 16.68 -40.96 10.00
CA VAL A 59 16.37 -42.26 9.41
C VAL A 59 16.02 -42.06 7.93
N GLU A 60 17.01 -42.18 7.07
CA GLU A 60 16.82 -42.40 5.65
C GLU A 60 15.86 -43.61 5.44
N ILE A 61 14.62 -43.30 5.20
CA ILE A 61 13.69 -44.32 4.71
C ILE A 61 14.10 -44.54 3.26
N GLY A 62 14.78 -45.72 3.04
CA GLY A 62 15.13 -46.21 1.72
C GLY A 62 13.90 -46.22 0.81
N ASP A 63 14.15 -45.90 -0.44
CA ASP A 63 13.25 -45.95 -1.57
C ASP A 63 12.24 -47.12 -1.45
N THR A 64 11.05 -46.78 -1.02
CA THR A 64 9.88 -47.61 -1.30
C THR A 64 9.03 -46.85 -2.29
N ASP A 65 8.95 -47.38 -3.50
CA ASP A 65 8.04 -47.00 -4.59
C ASP A 65 6.67 -46.52 -4.04
N LEU A 66 6.53 -45.24 -3.82
CA LEU A 66 5.24 -44.63 -3.71
C LEU A 66 4.77 -44.34 -5.15
N GLN A 67 3.85 -45.18 -5.61
CA GLN A 67 3.09 -44.93 -6.82
C GLN A 67 2.66 -43.46 -6.85
N GLU A 68 3.10 -42.76 -7.88
CA GLU A 68 2.58 -41.46 -8.27
C GLU A 68 1.06 -41.60 -8.50
N ASP A 69 0.29 -41.41 -7.45
CA ASP A 69 -1.11 -41.10 -7.59
C ASP A 69 -1.19 -39.72 -8.26
N ASN A 70 -1.54 -39.78 -9.52
CA ASN A 70 -1.89 -38.65 -10.37
C ASN A 70 -2.83 -37.65 -9.64
N TYR A 71 -2.29 -36.75 -8.89
CA TYR A 71 -3.01 -35.56 -8.44
C TYR A 71 -3.23 -34.66 -9.67
N SER A 72 -4.24 -35.04 -10.46
CA SER A 72 -4.80 -34.16 -11.47
C SER A 72 -5.24 -32.87 -10.77
N ASN A 73 -4.56 -31.82 -11.11
CA ASN A 73 -4.75 -30.46 -10.65
C ASN A 73 -6.22 -30.00 -10.83
N PRO A 74 -7.05 -29.89 -9.75
CA PRO A 74 -8.49 -29.62 -9.89
C PRO A 74 -8.84 -28.14 -10.04
N LEU A 75 -7.87 -27.26 -10.33
CA LEU A 75 -8.04 -25.81 -10.29
C LEU A 75 -8.15 -25.15 -11.67
N LYS A 76 -8.76 -25.84 -12.64
CA LYS A 76 -9.21 -25.17 -13.87
C LYS A 76 -10.63 -24.64 -13.66
N ASN A 77 -10.76 -23.44 -13.13
CA ASN A 77 -11.99 -22.66 -13.17
C ASN A 77 -11.82 -21.49 -14.15
N GLU A 78 -12.60 -21.51 -15.22
CA GLU A 78 -12.54 -20.61 -16.37
C GLU A 78 -13.17 -19.21 -16.16
N ASP A 79 -13.64 -18.87 -14.97
CA ASP A 79 -14.33 -17.58 -14.69
C ASP A 79 -13.69 -16.81 -13.53
N PHE A 80 -12.46 -16.31 -13.73
CA PHE A 80 -11.87 -15.33 -12.84
C PHE A 80 -11.65 -14.03 -13.59
N ASP A 81 -12.43 -13.01 -13.25
CA ASP A 81 -12.36 -11.68 -13.84
C ASP A 81 -11.13 -10.93 -13.26
N TYR A 82 -10.03 -10.96 -14.02
CA TYR A 82 -8.74 -10.37 -13.66
C TYR A 82 -8.74 -8.85 -13.71
N ASP A 83 -9.57 -8.24 -14.58
CA ASP A 83 -9.61 -6.79 -14.77
C ASP A 83 -10.10 -6.03 -13.53
N ALA A 84 -10.91 -6.67 -12.69
CA ALA A 84 -11.39 -6.06 -11.44
C ALA A 84 -10.29 -5.95 -10.36
N TYR A 85 -9.24 -6.79 -10.44
CA TYR A 85 -8.19 -6.85 -9.41
C TYR A 85 -7.02 -5.88 -9.68
N VAL A 86 -6.85 -5.43 -10.91
CA VAL A 86 -5.72 -4.56 -11.32
C VAL A 86 -6.07 -3.07 -11.25
N GLN A 87 -7.36 -2.71 -11.15
CA GLN A 87 -7.80 -1.32 -11.31
C GLN A 87 -7.76 -0.45 -10.06
N ASP A 88 -7.52 -0.99 -8.86
CA ASP A 88 -7.84 -0.23 -7.63
C ASP A 88 -6.67 0.12 -6.69
N ASP A 89 -5.40 0.10 -7.13
CA ASP A 89 -4.30 0.55 -6.28
C ASP A 89 -3.33 1.49 -7.01
N ASP A 90 -3.41 2.78 -6.68
CA ASP A 90 -2.39 3.78 -6.98
C ASP A 90 -1.08 3.44 -6.25
N ILE A 91 -0.13 2.85 -6.99
CA ILE A 91 1.21 2.59 -6.46
C ILE A 91 1.98 3.91 -6.41
N HIS A 92 2.06 4.51 -5.23
CA HIS A 92 3.03 5.55 -4.96
C HIS A 92 4.43 4.93 -4.92
N GLU A 93 5.27 5.27 -5.90
CA GLU A 93 6.71 4.99 -5.84
C GLU A 93 7.34 5.78 -4.69
N SER A 94 7.51 5.15 -3.52
CA SER A 94 8.37 5.71 -2.48
C SER A 94 9.80 5.22 -2.72
N SER A 95 10.58 6.02 -3.42
CA SER A 95 12.04 5.82 -3.50
C SER A 95 12.66 6.22 -2.16
N THR A 96 12.97 5.26 -1.30
CA THR A 96 13.79 5.50 -0.12
C THR A 96 15.26 5.44 -0.50
N PRO A 97 16.07 6.50 -0.21
CA PRO A 97 17.51 6.44 -0.46
C PRO A 97 18.17 5.44 0.49
N THR A 98 18.94 4.52 -0.09
CA THR A 98 19.77 3.55 0.63
C THR A 98 20.83 4.29 1.43
N VAL A 99 20.71 4.35 2.73
CA VAL A 99 21.76 4.83 3.64
C VAL A 99 22.58 3.62 4.06
N GLY A 100 23.85 3.62 3.64
CA GLY A 100 24.84 2.60 3.97
C GLY A 100 24.99 2.36 5.47
N GLY A 101 25.22 1.10 5.82
CA GLY A 101 25.24 0.57 7.16
C GLY A 101 26.12 1.34 8.16
N ARG A 102 25.49 1.79 9.23
CA ARG A 102 26.14 2.05 10.50
C ARG A 102 25.39 1.23 11.55
N ALA A 103 26.15 0.52 12.38
CA ALA A 103 25.62 -0.22 13.52
C ALA A 103 24.65 0.69 14.32
N HIS A 104 23.41 0.26 14.44
CA HIS A 104 22.43 0.92 15.30
C HIS A 104 22.88 0.72 16.75
N GLU A 105 23.35 1.79 17.39
CA GLU A 105 23.27 1.91 18.84
C GLU A 105 21.78 2.02 19.18
N ASP A 106 21.31 1.17 20.08
CA ASP A 106 19.94 1.23 20.62
C ASP A 106 19.74 2.57 21.33
N ILE A 107 19.25 3.57 20.61
CA ILE A 107 18.83 4.85 21.19
C ILE A 107 17.49 4.58 21.89
N PRO A 108 17.42 4.79 23.23
CA PRO A 108 16.17 4.61 23.93
C PRO A 108 15.09 5.50 23.31
N PHE A 109 13.99 4.91 22.90
CA PHE A 109 12.84 5.57 22.33
C PHE A 109 12.28 6.61 23.32
N SER A 110 12.57 7.88 23.12
CA SER A 110 11.77 8.94 23.70
C SER A 110 10.48 9.03 22.87
N MET A 111 9.35 8.73 23.48
CA MET A 111 8.05 9.03 22.87
C MET A 111 8.03 10.52 22.53
N GLY A 112 8.12 10.85 21.23
CA GLY A 112 7.99 12.22 20.77
C GLY A 112 6.60 12.74 21.18
N THR A 113 6.53 13.98 21.66
CA THR A 113 5.25 14.63 21.97
C THR A 113 4.39 14.68 20.71
N SER A 114 3.13 14.25 20.79
CA SER A 114 2.20 14.33 19.67
C SER A 114 1.89 15.79 19.33
N PHE A 115 1.46 16.05 18.08
CA PHE A 115 1.06 17.41 17.67
C PHE A 115 0.03 18.03 18.60
N ALA A 116 -0.99 17.26 18.97
CA ALA A 116 -2.01 17.70 19.91
C ALA A 116 -1.44 18.01 21.32
N GLU A 117 -0.46 17.23 21.80
CA GLU A 117 0.20 17.50 23.08
C GLU A 117 1.06 18.76 23.05
N TYR A 118 1.74 18.99 21.93
CA TYR A 118 2.49 20.22 21.72
C TYR A 118 1.58 21.45 21.76
N LEU A 119 0.46 21.45 21.04
CA LEU A 119 -0.51 22.54 21.09
C LEU A 119 -1.11 22.71 22.50
N LYS A 120 -1.42 21.61 23.21
CA LYS A 120 -1.89 21.66 24.60
C LYS A 120 -0.85 22.30 25.54
N SER A 121 0.43 22.08 25.31
CA SER A 121 1.49 22.71 26.10
C SER A 121 1.47 24.25 25.95
N GLN A 122 1.18 24.77 24.75
CA GLN A 122 1.09 26.21 24.48
C GLN A 122 -0.10 26.89 25.18
N ILE A 123 -1.21 26.13 25.38
CA ILE A 123 -2.36 26.65 26.17
C ILE A 123 -1.93 27.06 27.57
N TYR A 124 -1.01 26.33 28.19
CA TYR A 124 -0.51 26.66 29.52
C TYR A 124 0.44 27.89 29.55
N LEU A 125 1.09 28.21 28.43
CA LEU A 125 1.96 29.34 28.26
C LEU A 125 1.18 30.64 28.00
N THR A 126 -0.05 30.50 27.47
CA THR A 126 -0.92 31.63 27.14
C THR A 126 -1.69 32.10 28.39
N LYS A 127 -1.88 33.41 28.52
CA LYS A 127 -2.64 34.01 29.63
C LYS A 127 -4.15 33.80 29.38
N MET A 128 -4.65 32.64 29.70
CA MET A 128 -6.07 32.31 29.64
C MET A 128 -6.61 31.96 31.03
N ASP A 129 -7.88 32.23 31.28
CA ASP A 129 -8.56 31.79 32.50
C ASP A 129 -8.78 30.28 32.55
N LYS A 130 -9.00 29.72 33.72
CA LYS A 130 -9.20 28.27 33.86
C LYS A 130 -10.33 27.67 32.96
N PRO A 131 -11.53 28.30 32.87
CA PRO A 131 -12.59 27.81 31.97
C PRO A 131 -12.18 27.92 30.50
N ASP A 132 -11.53 29.01 30.08
CA ASP A 132 -11.10 29.22 28.69
C ASP A 132 -10.02 28.22 28.28
N ARG A 133 -9.11 27.85 29.19
CA ARG A 133 -8.14 26.74 28.93
C ARG A 133 -8.80 25.39 28.66
N HIS A 134 -9.92 25.13 29.33
CA HIS A 134 -10.64 23.90 29.13
C HIS A 134 -11.28 23.85 27.74
N ILE A 135 -11.88 24.97 27.32
CA ILE A 135 -12.46 25.13 25.98
C ILE A 135 -11.36 25.05 24.91
N ALA A 136 -10.21 25.76 25.15
CA ALA A 136 -9.07 25.70 24.22
C ALA A 136 -8.53 24.27 24.03
N LYS A 137 -8.49 23.44 25.10
CA LYS A 137 -8.11 22.02 24.98
C LYS A 137 -9.10 21.23 24.13
N PHE A 138 -10.38 21.52 24.26
CA PHE A 138 -11.41 20.90 23.45
C PHE A 138 -11.25 21.30 21.97
N VAL A 139 -11.02 22.57 21.67
CA VAL A 139 -10.76 23.07 20.31
C VAL A 139 -9.51 22.40 19.72
N VAL A 140 -8.40 22.35 20.46
CA VAL A 140 -7.16 21.68 20.02
C VAL A 140 -7.38 20.19 19.76
N GLY A 141 -8.26 19.53 20.52
CA GLY A 141 -8.63 18.12 20.27
C GLY A 141 -9.44 17.88 19.00
N ASN A 142 -10.01 18.94 18.40
CA ASN A 142 -10.76 18.89 17.14
C ASN A 142 -9.94 19.37 15.93
N ILE A 143 -8.66 19.70 16.10
CA ILE A 143 -7.75 20.04 15.01
C ILE A 143 -7.25 18.76 14.37
N ASP A 144 -7.30 18.71 13.04
CA ASP A 144 -6.77 17.59 12.25
C ASP A 144 -5.23 17.50 12.33
N ASP A 145 -4.66 16.37 11.94
CA ASP A 145 -3.21 16.16 11.86
C ASP A 145 -2.52 17.14 10.90
N ASP A 146 -3.22 17.61 9.87
CA ASP A 146 -2.75 18.66 8.96
C ASP A 146 -2.71 20.06 9.62
N GLY A 147 -3.35 20.25 10.77
CA GLY A 147 -3.42 21.51 11.52
C GLY A 147 -4.68 22.34 11.25
N TYR A 148 -5.68 21.80 10.55
CA TYR A 148 -6.92 22.50 10.23
C TYR A 148 -8.04 22.22 11.23
N LEU A 149 -8.89 23.21 11.48
CA LEU A 149 -10.14 23.09 12.23
C LEU A 149 -11.30 23.02 11.26
N ARG A 150 -11.73 21.81 10.89
CA ARG A 150 -12.78 21.63 9.85
C ARG A 150 -14.20 21.83 10.35
N ARG A 151 -14.38 21.89 11.67
CA ARG A 151 -15.68 22.06 12.31
C ARG A 151 -16.04 23.53 12.46
N SER A 152 -17.32 23.85 12.27
CA SER A 152 -17.83 25.21 12.51
C SER A 152 -17.86 25.55 14.00
N VAL A 153 -17.89 26.85 14.34
CA VAL A 153 -18.00 27.31 15.72
C VAL A 153 -19.29 26.80 16.38
N GLU A 154 -20.40 26.81 15.63
CA GLU A 154 -21.70 26.33 16.09
C GLU A 154 -21.66 24.85 16.48
N GLU A 155 -21.06 23.99 15.64
CA GLU A 155 -20.87 22.55 15.92
C GLU A 155 -20.00 22.30 17.16
N LEU A 156 -18.98 23.13 17.36
CA LEU A 156 -18.10 23.04 18.54
C LEU A 156 -18.82 23.42 19.83
N VAL A 157 -19.69 24.44 19.78
CA VAL A 157 -20.52 24.87 20.93
C VAL A 157 -21.55 23.80 21.26
N ASP A 158 -22.22 23.24 20.28
CA ASP A 158 -23.20 22.16 20.46
C ASP A 158 -22.54 20.91 21.06
N ASP A 159 -21.41 20.47 20.52
CA ASP A 159 -20.66 19.33 21.04
C ASP A 159 -20.19 19.53 22.48
N LEU A 160 -19.70 20.73 22.82
CA LEU A 160 -19.24 21.06 24.16
C LEU A 160 -20.42 21.09 25.16
N SER A 161 -21.53 21.68 24.76
CA SER A 161 -22.75 21.73 25.58
C SER A 161 -23.31 20.33 25.85
N PHE A 162 -23.25 19.45 24.84
CA PHE A 162 -23.74 18.07 24.95
C PHE A 162 -22.83 17.17 25.78
N ARG A 163 -21.51 17.26 25.59
CA ARG A 163 -20.54 16.37 26.27
C ARG A 163 -20.21 16.79 27.69
N GLU A 164 -20.11 18.09 27.93
CA GLU A 164 -19.61 18.62 29.20
C GLU A 164 -20.65 19.47 29.95
N GLY A 165 -21.82 19.71 29.35
CA GLY A 165 -22.90 20.49 29.96
C GLY A 165 -22.57 21.98 30.13
N LEU A 166 -21.53 22.46 29.46
CA LEU A 166 -21.09 23.86 29.50
C LEU A 166 -21.85 24.68 28.46
N GLN A 167 -22.67 25.63 28.89
CA GLN A 167 -23.32 26.59 28.00
C GLN A 167 -22.38 27.76 27.71
N ILE A 168 -21.94 27.87 26.48
CA ILE A 168 -21.01 28.89 26.00
C ILE A 168 -21.67 29.65 24.86
N THR A 169 -21.43 30.92 24.73
CA THR A 169 -21.88 31.74 23.61
C THR A 169 -20.92 31.55 22.41
N ASP A 170 -21.46 31.63 21.20
CA ASP A 170 -20.68 31.52 19.95
C ASP A 170 -19.57 32.59 19.90
N GLU A 171 -19.83 33.78 20.41
CA GLU A 171 -18.85 34.87 20.49
C GLU A 171 -17.63 34.48 21.33
N LYS A 172 -17.84 33.81 22.47
CA LYS A 172 -16.77 33.38 23.36
C LYS A 172 -15.95 32.24 22.74
N MET A 173 -16.62 31.31 22.06
CA MET A 173 -15.95 30.24 21.32
C MET A 173 -15.09 30.82 20.20
N HIS A 174 -15.61 31.82 19.48
CA HIS A 174 -14.88 32.46 18.39
C HIS A 174 -13.62 33.19 18.92
N GLU A 175 -13.72 33.89 20.08
CA GLU A 175 -12.58 34.52 20.74
C GLU A 175 -11.48 33.47 21.06
N ILE A 176 -11.85 32.31 21.59
CA ILE A 176 -10.90 31.26 21.94
C ILE A 176 -10.26 30.63 20.69
N VAL A 177 -11.04 30.39 19.62
CA VAL A 177 -10.50 29.92 18.34
C VAL A 177 -9.49 30.93 17.77
N GLU A 178 -9.77 32.22 17.82
CA GLU A 178 -8.81 33.26 17.37
C GLU A 178 -7.52 33.27 18.22
N GLN A 179 -7.61 32.96 19.52
CA GLN A 179 -6.43 32.78 20.34
C GLN A 179 -5.64 31.50 19.96
N VAL A 180 -6.31 30.42 19.65
CA VAL A 180 -5.67 29.14 19.17
C VAL A 180 -4.98 29.37 17.83
N LYS A 181 -5.53 30.15 16.92
CA LYS A 181 -4.89 30.49 15.63
C LYS A 181 -3.56 31.26 15.80
N GLN A 182 -3.30 31.81 16.99
CA GLN A 182 -2.02 32.48 17.32
C GLN A 182 -0.93 31.49 17.74
N PHE A 183 -1.22 30.20 17.90
CA PHE A 183 -0.24 29.18 18.32
C PHE A 183 0.81 28.94 17.25
N ASP A 184 1.87 28.24 17.63
CA ASP A 184 2.90 27.74 16.75
C ASP A 184 2.66 26.23 16.47
N PRO A 185 2.72 25.80 15.22
CA PRO A 185 3.12 26.49 13.98
C PRO A 185 2.05 27.45 13.44
N VAL A 186 2.54 28.51 12.79
CA VAL A 186 1.68 29.57 12.24
C VAL A 186 0.70 29.01 11.22
N GLY A 187 -0.60 29.34 11.37
CA GLY A 187 -1.67 28.87 10.50
C GLY A 187 -2.44 27.66 11.04
N VAL A 188 -2.12 27.21 12.26
CA VAL A 188 -2.90 26.19 12.97
C VAL A 188 -4.28 26.73 13.34
N GLY A 189 -5.31 25.86 13.29
CA GLY A 189 -6.68 26.22 13.63
C GLY A 189 -7.41 27.01 12.55
N ALA A 190 -6.83 27.17 11.37
CA ALA A 190 -7.53 27.74 10.21
C ALA A 190 -8.61 26.79 9.71
N TYR A 191 -9.71 27.32 9.17
CA TYR A 191 -10.80 26.52 8.59
C TYR A 191 -10.44 26.01 7.20
N ASP A 192 -9.79 26.86 6.39
CA ASP A 192 -9.45 26.62 5.00
C ASP A 192 -7.99 26.95 4.69
N LEU A 193 -7.50 26.45 3.55
CA LEU A 193 -6.16 26.77 3.05
C LEU A 193 -5.95 28.27 2.86
N GLN A 194 -6.97 28.98 2.34
CA GLN A 194 -6.93 30.40 2.12
C GLN A 194 -6.64 31.16 3.44
N GLU A 195 -7.36 30.84 4.49
CA GLU A 195 -7.18 31.44 5.81
C GLU A 195 -5.82 31.09 6.41
N CYS A 196 -5.38 29.85 6.31
CA CYS A 196 -4.07 29.39 6.77
C CYS A 196 -2.93 30.21 6.16
N LEU A 197 -2.96 30.40 4.84
CA LEU A 197 -1.96 31.20 4.12
C LEU A 197 -2.03 32.69 4.50
N LEU A 198 -3.23 33.25 4.70
CA LEU A 198 -3.41 34.63 5.16
C LEU A 198 -2.82 34.88 6.54
N ILE A 199 -3.06 33.97 7.49
CA ILE A 199 -2.51 34.07 8.86
C ILE A 199 -0.97 34.06 8.79
N GLN A 200 -0.38 33.21 7.94
CA GLN A 200 1.07 33.12 7.79
C GLN A 200 1.66 34.41 7.18
N LEU A 201 1.01 34.96 6.14
CA LEU A 201 1.47 36.23 5.54
C LEU A 201 1.36 37.43 6.49
N GLN A 202 0.29 37.49 7.27
CA GLN A 202 0.09 38.58 8.24
C GLN A 202 1.15 38.61 9.35
N ARG A 203 1.78 37.43 9.63
CA ARG A 203 2.88 37.37 10.62
C ARG A 203 4.25 37.70 10.05
N LYS A 204 4.41 37.68 8.73
CA LYS A 204 5.66 38.07 8.06
C LYS A 204 5.82 39.62 8.11
N THR A 205 7.04 40.09 7.99
CA THR A 205 7.33 41.53 7.85
C THR A 205 6.68 42.07 6.58
N PRO A 206 5.90 43.17 6.65
CA PRO A 206 5.19 43.68 5.49
C PRO A 206 6.20 44.17 4.43
N THR A 207 6.13 43.57 3.25
CA THR A 207 6.82 43.98 2.02
C THR A 207 5.77 44.23 0.94
N PRO A 208 6.04 45.02 -0.09
CA PRO A 208 5.07 45.26 -1.17
C PRO A 208 4.60 43.95 -1.83
N ALA A 209 5.47 42.95 -1.94
CA ALA A 209 5.12 41.62 -2.46
C ALA A 209 4.15 40.87 -1.53
N ILE A 210 4.32 40.96 -0.22
CA ILE A 210 3.46 40.34 0.79
C ILE A 210 2.08 41.03 0.82
N GLU A 211 2.01 42.34 0.74
CA GLU A 211 0.72 43.06 0.68
C GLU A 211 -0.05 42.69 -0.57
N LEU A 212 0.64 42.55 -1.70
CA LEU A 212 0.06 42.06 -2.94
C LEU A 212 -0.41 40.60 -2.81
N ALA A 213 0.39 39.73 -2.19
CA ALA A 213 0.03 38.36 -1.93
C ALA A 213 -1.23 38.24 -1.04
N ILE A 214 -1.34 39.06 0.00
CA ILE A 214 -2.54 39.13 0.84
C ILE A 214 -3.77 39.55 0.01
N THR A 215 -3.64 40.57 -0.83
CA THR A 215 -4.71 41.07 -1.70
C THR A 215 -5.16 39.96 -2.68
N ILE A 216 -4.22 39.22 -3.26
CA ILE A 216 -4.51 38.09 -4.17
C ILE A 216 -5.26 36.99 -3.43
N LEU A 217 -4.82 36.61 -2.24
CA LEU A 217 -5.47 35.56 -1.45
C LEU A 217 -6.86 35.98 -0.96
N GLN A 218 -7.07 37.24 -0.57
CA GLN A 218 -8.37 37.74 -0.11
C GLN A 218 -9.41 37.84 -1.22
N HIS A 219 -9.02 38.39 -2.40
CA HIS A 219 -9.98 38.76 -3.43
C HIS A 219 -9.94 37.93 -4.70
N GLN A 220 -8.85 37.19 -4.94
CA GLN A 220 -8.60 36.50 -6.19
C GLN A 220 -8.21 35.03 -6.01
N PHE A 221 -8.50 34.42 -4.85
CA PHE A 221 -8.09 33.05 -4.53
C PHE A 221 -8.56 32.03 -5.55
N ASP A 222 -9.82 32.14 -6.04
CA ASP A 222 -10.36 31.23 -7.07
C ASP A 222 -9.61 31.33 -8.42
N ASN A 223 -9.23 32.55 -8.83
CA ASN A 223 -8.46 32.75 -10.04
C ASN A 223 -7.01 32.26 -9.87
N PHE A 224 -6.45 32.43 -8.68
CA PHE A 224 -5.13 31.94 -8.32
C PHE A 224 -5.08 30.42 -8.31
N SER A 225 -6.03 29.74 -7.64
CA SER A 225 -6.09 28.26 -7.57
C SER A 225 -6.30 27.63 -8.95
N ARG A 226 -7.00 28.32 -9.86
CA ARG A 226 -7.21 27.87 -11.25
C ARG A 226 -6.10 28.31 -12.22
N HIS A 227 -4.99 28.89 -11.74
CA HIS A 227 -3.89 29.41 -12.56
C HIS A 227 -4.34 30.41 -13.66
N GLN A 228 -5.37 31.23 -13.37
CA GLN A 228 -5.87 32.23 -14.32
C GLN A 228 -5.15 33.59 -14.12
N PHE A 229 -3.83 33.58 -14.24
CA PHE A 229 -2.97 34.73 -13.96
C PHE A 229 -3.29 35.97 -14.81
N GLY A 230 -3.67 35.79 -16.07
CA GLY A 230 -4.08 36.92 -16.92
C GLY A 230 -5.27 37.71 -16.38
N LYS A 231 -6.21 37.06 -15.66
CA LYS A 231 -7.33 37.78 -15.02
C LYS A 231 -6.88 38.50 -13.76
N ILE A 232 -5.90 37.99 -13.04
CA ILE A 232 -5.33 38.63 -11.85
C ILE A 232 -4.60 39.90 -12.27
N LEU A 233 -3.75 39.82 -13.32
CA LEU A 233 -3.02 40.97 -13.89
C LEU A 233 -3.94 42.09 -14.31
N THR A 234 -5.02 41.77 -15.07
CA THR A 234 -6.01 42.77 -15.53
C THR A 234 -6.83 43.38 -14.40
N ARG A 235 -7.12 42.62 -13.34
CA ARG A 235 -8.02 43.07 -12.26
C ARG A 235 -7.31 43.87 -11.19
N LEU A 236 -6.03 43.58 -10.95
CA LEU A 236 -5.19 44.28 -9.97
C LEU A 236 -4.28 45.34 -10.61
N GLU A 237 -4.26 45.43 -11.94
CA GLU A 237 -3.43 46.38 -12.73
C GLU A 237 -1.93 46.32 -12.36
N ILE A 238 -1.43 45.06 -12.15
CA ILE A 238 -0.04 44.80 -11.74
C ILE A 238 0.79 44.28 -12.90
N THR A 239 2.11 44.39 -12.77
CA THR A 239 3.06 43.81 -13.74
C THR A 239 3.26 42.32 -13.49
N GLU A 240 3.70 41.57 -14.54
CA GLU A 240 3.99 40.13 -14.40
C GLU A 240 5.10 39.86 -13.40
N GLU A 241 6.08 40.76 -13.27
CA GLU A 241 7.18 40.65 -12.31
C GLU A 241 6.67 40.73 -10.86
N GLN A 242 5.82 41.70 -10.56
CA GLN A 242 5.22 41.85 -9.24
C GLN A 242 4.35 40.65 -8.88
N LEU A 243 3.59 40.12 -9.84
CA LEU A 243 2.81 38.90 -9.62
C LEU A 243 3.70 37.71 -9.32
N LYS A 244 4.83 37.58 -10.03
CA LYS A 244 5.80 36.48 -9.82
C LYS A 244 6.42 36.54 -8.41
N GLU A 245 6.80 37.74 -7.94
CA GLU A 245 7.31 37.95 -6.59
C GLU A 245 6.24 37.57 -5.52
N ALA A 246 5.01 38.01 -5.71
CA ALA A 246 3.91 37.69 -4.81
C ALA A 246 3.63 36.17 -4.78
N ILE A 247 3.64 35.50 -5.93
CA ILE A 247 3.47 34.03 -6.04
C ILE A 247 4.64 33.31 -5.34
N SER A 248 5.88 33.78 -5.52
CA SER A 248 7.04 33.21 -4.85
C SER A 248 6.87 33.25 -3.32
N GLU A 249 6.38 34.37 -2.77
CA GLU A 249 6.10 34.48 -1.34
C GLU A 249 5.01 33.50 -0.87
N ILE A 250 3.96 33.29 -1.68
CA ILE A 250 2.89 32.32 -1.36
C ILE A 250 3.41 30.88 -1.41
N VAL A 251 4.23 30.51 -2.39
CA VAL A 251 4.79 29.16 -2.55
C VAL A 251 5.71 28.77 -1.41
N HIS A 252 6.40 29.76 -0.79
CA HIS A 252 7.26 29.50 0.37
C HIS A 252 6.50 29.30 1.69
N LEU A 253 5.16 29.44 1.70
CA LEU A 253 4.35 29.18 2.89
C LEU A 253 4.10 27.68 3.07
N ASN A 254 3.81 27.26 4.30
CA ASN A 254 3.48 25.90 4.61
C ASN A 254 1.96 25.64 4.51
N PRO A 255 1.47 24.89 3.52
CA PRO A 255 0.04 24.61 3.38
C PRO A 255 -0.49 23.63 4.45
N ARG A 256 0.38 22.91 5.16
CA ARG A 256 0.01 21.94 6.19
C ARG A 256 0.86 22.13 7.43
N PRO A 257 0.45 23.04 8.33
CA PRO A 257 1.27 23.37 9.50
C PRO A 257 1.50 22.19 10.44
N GLY A 258 0.57 21.22 10.52
CA GLY A 258 0.72 19.99 11.31
C GLY A 258 1.71 18.99 10.73
N SER A 259 2.02 19.04 9.42
CA SER A 259 2.83 18.02 8.73
C SER A 259 4.25 17.88 9.27
N ALA A 260 4.82 18.90 9.90
CA ALA A 260 6.13 18.82 10.55
C ALA A 260 6.17 17.85 11.74
N TRP A 261 5.02 17.52 12.31
CA TRP A 261 4.82 16.60 13.43
C TRP A 261 4.31 15.21 12.97
N ILE A 262 3.81 15.10 11.73
CA ILE A 262 3.48 13.84 11.08
C ILE A 262 4.81 13.17 10.73
N GLY A 263 5.21 12.20 11.52
CA GLY A 263 6.48 11.52 11.30
C GLY A 263 7.26 11.32 12.60
N THR A 264 6.55 11.39 13.73
CA THR A 264 7.06 10.80 14.95
C THR A 264 7.34 9.32 14.68
N VAL A 265 8.37 8.80 15.30
CA VAL A 265 8.96 7.47 15.10
C VAL A 265 7.93 6.33 15.03
N VAL A 266 6.74 6.51 15.63
CA VAL A 266 5.64 5.53 15.65
C VAL A 266 4.99 5.38 14.27
N GLU A 267 4.78 6.46 13.53
CA GLU A 267 4.17 6.41 12.19
C GLU A 267 5.17 5.93 11.13
N ARG A 268 6.46 6.27 11.29
CA ARG A 268 7.53 5.69 10.45
C ARG A 268 7.63 4.18 10.62
N ASN A 269 7.41 3.66 11.83
CA ASN A 269 7.44 2.21 12.08
C ASN A 269 6.24 1.47 11.48
N GLN A 270 5.10 2.14 11.25
CA GLN A 270 3.95 1.54 10.55
C GLN A 270 4.18 1.38 9.04
N SER A 271 5.13 2.10 8.48
CA SER A 271 5.51 2.02 7.06
C SER A 271 6.70 1.10 6.78
N ILE A 272 7.19 0.33 7.78
CA ILE A 272 8.26 -0.64 7.55
C ILE A 272 7.70 -1.82 6.77
N ILE A 273 8.12 -1.95 5.53
CA ILE A 273 7.77 -3.06 4.67
C ILE A 273 8.77 -4.18 4.89
N ILE A 274 8.29 -5.34 5.34
CA ILE A 274 9.09 -6.56 5.46
C ILE A 274 8.98 -7.31 4.13
N PRO A 275 10.09 -7.50 3.38
CA PRO A 275 10.05 -8.23 2.11
C PRO A 275 9.84 -9.72 2.34
N ASP A 276 9.06 -10.37 1.46
CA ASP A 276 8.86 -11.82 1.47
C ASP A 276 9.95 -12.54 0.66
N PHE A 277 10.52 -11.88 -0.35
CA PHE A 277 11.58 -12.40 -1.20
C PHE A 277 12.80 -11.49 -1.13
N ILE A 278 13.98 -12.10 -1.13
CA ILE A 278 15.27 -11.40 -1.19
C ILE A 278 16.00 -11.92 -2.42
N ILE A 279 16.42 -11.01 -3.30
CA ILE A 279 17.18 -11.31 -4.49
C ILE A 279 18.52 -10.58 -4.40
N GLU A 280 19.59 -11.34 -4.37
CA GLU A 280 20.95 -10.87 -4.30
C GLU A 280 21.71 -11.25 -5.59
N GLN A 281 22.61 -10.40 -6.01
CA GLN A 281 23.43 -10.67 -7.18
C GLN A 281 24.79 -11.24 -6.75
N GLU A 282 25.08 -12.47 -7.12
CA GLU A 282 26.39 -13.09 -6.94
C GLU A 282 27.03 -13.36 -8.30
N ASN A 283 28.08 -12.62 -8.67
CA ASN A 283 28.92 -12.85 -9.87
C ASN A 283 28.18 -12.97 -11.22
N GLU A 284 27.09 -12.29 -11.49
CA GLU A 284 26.19 -12.38 -12.64
C GLU A 284 25.02 -13.39 -12.48
N ASP A 285 25.02 -14.21 -11.44
CA ASP A 285 23.89 -15.04 -11.10
C ASP A 285 23.04 -14.37 -10.02
N LEU A 286 21.73 -14.64 -10.07
CA LEU A 286 20.76 -14.10 -9.12
C LEU A 286 20.40 -15.20 -8.13
N VAL A 287 20.72 -14.99 -6.87
CA VAL A 287 20.36 -15.87 -5.76
C VAL A 287 19.04 -15.41 -5.17
N ILE A 288 18.08 -16.32 -5.11
CA ILE A 288 16.71 -16.04 -4.64
C ILE A 288 16.55 -16.72 -3.28
N THR A 289 16.19 -15.94 -2.28
CA THR A 289 15.90 -16.42 -0.93
C THR A 289 14.51 -16.00 -0.50
N ILE A 290 13.74 -16.92 0.07
CA ILE A 290 12.45 -16.59 0.70
C ILE A 290 12.73 -16.15 2.12
N ASN A 291 12.25 -14.98 2.49
CA ASN A 291 12.30 -14.51 3.87
C ASN A 291 11.25 -15.26 4.69
N GLN A 292 11.67 -16.32 5.35
CA GLN A 292 10.79 -17.09 6.24
C GLN A 292 10.57 -16.41 7.59
N GLY A 293 11.28 -15.30 7.86
CA GLY A 293 11.24 -14.66 9.17
C GLY A 293 11.76 -15.59 10.27
N ASN A 294 11.10 -15.56 11.41
CA ASN A 294 11.42 -16.44 12.55
C ASN A 294 10.40 -17.60 12.64
N ILE A 295 10.16 -18.28 11.49
CA ILE A 295 9.27 -19.44 11.45
C ILE A 295 10.03 -20.66 11.96
N PRO A 296 9.62 -21.27 13.09
CA PRO A 296 10.26 -22.48 13.60
C PRO A 296 9.98 -23.67 12.67
N GLU A 297 10.89 -24.63 12.65
CA GLU A 297 10.61 -25.92 12.04
C GLU A 297 9.51 -26.62 12.83
N LEU A 298 8.50 -27.12 12.11
CA LEU A 298 7.34 -27.77 12.69
C LEU A 298 7.42 -29.28 12.46
N HIS A 299 7.17 -30.05 13.50
CA HIS A 299 7.10 -31.49 13.45
C HIS A 299 5.89 -32.04 14.22
N ILE A 300 5.61 -33.30 14.02
CA ILE A 300 4.54 -33.98 14.74
C ILE A 300 5.14 -34.55 16.02
N SER A 301 4.49 -34.29 17.15
CA SER A 301 4.90 -34.82 18.46
C SER A 301 5.09 -36.34 18.43
N ALA A 302 6.27 -36.79 18.91
CA ALA A 302 6.63 -38.22 18.98
C ALA A 302 5.63 -39.01 19.82
N ASP A 303 5.13 -38.41 20.89
CA ASP A 303 4.15 -39.06 21.80
C ASP A 303 2.84 -39.36 21.05
N TYR A 304 2.38 -38.41 20.22
CA TYR A 304 1.16 -38.61 19.42
C TYR A 304 1.35 -39.61 18.28
N GLN A 305 2.56 -39.72 17.73
CA GLN A 305 2.89 -40.75 16.74
C GLN A 305 2.86 -42.14 17.39
N GLN A 306 3.49 -42.31 18.55
CA GLN A 306 3.46 -43.57 19.27
C GLN A 306 2.03 -43.97 19.69
N MET A 307 1.24 -43.04 20.21
CA MET A 307 -0.18 -43.28 20.52
C MET A 307 -0.97 -43.76 19.29
N MET A 308 -0.70 -43.15 18.14
CA MET A 308 -1.37 -43.55 16.90
C MET A 308 -0.99 -44.98 16.48
N GLU A 309 0.29 -45.40 16.62
CA GLU A 309 0.75 -46.75 16.38
C GLU A 309 0.11 -47.74 17.35
N GLU A 310 0.12 -47.46 18.65
CA GLU A 310 -0.52 -48.28 19.66
C GLU A 310 -2.00 -48.49 19.40
N TYR A 311 -2.76 -47.43 19.07
CA TYR A 311 -4.18 -47.54 18.74
C TYR A 311 -4.43 -48.27 17.41
N SER A 312 -3.50 -48.27 16.49
CA SER A 312 -3.60 -49.04 15.24
C SER A 312 -3.47 -50.56 15.46
N HIS A 313 -2.66 -50.95 16.46
CA HIS A 313 -2.46 -52.34 16.81
C HIS A 313 -3.53 -52.91 17.73
N VAL A 314 -4.25 -52.06 18.47
CA VAL A 314 -5.32 -52.48 19.38
C VAL A 314 -6.61 -52.72 18.54
N GLY A 315 -6.77 -53.91 18.06
CA GLY A 315 -7.87 -54.37 17.23
C GLY A 315 -9.27 -54.21 17.87
N SER A 316 -10.28 -54.42 17.12
CA SER A 316 -11.72 -54.08 17.15
C SER A 316 -12.54 -54.52 18.41
N GLN A 317 -11.93 -54.91 19.51
CA GLN A 317 -12.67 -55.44 20.69
C GLN A 317 -12.82 -54.45 21.88
N ASN A 318 -12.39 -53.19 21.72
CA ASN A 318 -12.33 -52.22 22.83
C ASN A 318 -13.53 -51.30 22.97
N SER A 319 -13.73 -50.77 24.20
CA SER A 319 -14.82 -49.90 24.60
C SER A 319 -15.03 -48.68 23.66
N ALA A 320 -16.24 -48.14 23.61
CA ALA A 320 -16.55 -46.94 22.80
C ALA A 320 -15.61 -45.76 23.08
N GLN A 321 -15.12 -45.61 24.32
CA GLN A 321 -14.20 -44.57 24.77
C GLN A 321 -12.83 -44.67 24.08
N ILE A 322 -12.26 -45.88 23.93
CA ILE A 322 -10.96 -46.06 23.26
C ILE A 322 -11.05 -45.73 21.78
N ARG A 323 -12.19 -46.06 21.13
CA ARG A 323 -12.42 -45.69 19.73
C ARG A 323 -12.57 -44.18 19.54
N GLU A 324 -13.16 -43.47 20.49
CA GLU A 324 -13.28 -42.01 20.45
C GLU A 324 -11.92 -41.34 20.66
N ALA A 325 -11.11 -41.81 21.63
CA ALA A 325 -9.74 -41.34 21.84
C ALA A 325 -8.85 -41.59 20.62
N ALA A 326 -8.92 -42.77 20.00
CA ALA A 326 -8.17 -43.10 18.79
C ALA A 326 -8.56 -42.18 17.60
N ARG A 327 -9.86 -41.89 17.45
CA ARG A 327 -10.32 -40.90 16.43
C ARG A 327 -9.78 -39.51 16.70
N PHE A 328 -9.78 -39.06 17.96
CA PHE A 328 -9.26 -37.75 18.35
C PHE A 328 -7.77 -37.62 18.03
N VAL A 329 -6.95 -38.60 18.46
CA VAL A 329 -5.51 -38.62 18.16
C VAL A 329 -5.27 -38.62 16.66
N LYS A 330 -5.97 -39.50 15.90
CA LYS A 330 -5.84 -39.56 14.46
C LYS A 330 -6.19 -38.23 13.78
N THR A 331 -7.29 -37.59 14.18
CA THR A 331 -7.71 -36.31 13.59
C THR A 331 -6.68 -35.22 13.85
N ASN A 332 -6.09 -35.16 15.06
CA ASN A 332 -5.08 -34.15 15.39
C ASN A 332 -3.76 -34.40 14.61
N VAL A 333 -3.32 -35.65 14.51
CA VAL A 333 -2.13 -36.00 13.72
C VAL A 333 -2.35 -35.71 12.23
N ASP A 334 -3.51 -36.08 11.69
CA ASP A 334 -3.84 -35.80 10.28
C ASP A 334 -3.90 -34.28 10.02
N ASN A 335 -4.49 -33.49 10.92
CA ASN A 335 -4.52 -32.03 10.83
C ASN A 335 -3.11 -31.44 10.90
N ALA A 336 -2.24 -31.92 11.81
CA ALA A 336 -0.85 -31.49 11.89
C ALA A 336 -0.07 -31.77 10.59
N ARG A 337 -0.24 -32.96 10.01
CA ARG A 337 0.36 -33.31 8.71
C ARG A 337 -0.10 -32.36 7.61
N TYR A 338 -1.40 -32.17 7.47
CA TYR A 338 -1.96 -31.26 6.46
C TYR A 338 -1.44 -29.83 6.62
N PHE A 339 -1.25 -29.37 7.84
CA PHE A 339 -0.71 -28.03 8.12
C PHE A 339 0.75 -27.91 7.68
N ILE A 340 1.61 -28.87 8.08
CA ILE A 340 3.01 -28.92 7.68
C ILE A 340 3.15 -29.03 6.15
N ASP A 341 2.37 -29.91 5.52
CA ASP A 341 2.39 -30.08 4.08
C ASP A 341 1.92 -28.80 3.35
N ALA A 342 0.93 -28.09 3.89
CA ALA A 342 0.47 -26.83 3.32
C ALA A 342 1.55 -25.73 3.38
N ILE A 343 2.33 -25.64 4.46
CA ILE A 343 3.46 -24.71 4.58
C ILE A 343 4.56 -25.09 3.57
N ARG A 344 4.90 -26.36 3.48
CA ARG A 344 5.91 -26.85 2.52
C ARG A 344 5.49 -26.55 1.08
N GLN A 345 4.24 -26.87 0.72
CA GLN A 345 3.68 -26.59 -0.60
C GLN A 345 3.65 -25.07 -0.89
N ARG A 346 3.32 -24.24 0.10
CA ARG A 346 3.40 -22.78 -0.01
C ARG A 346 4.81 -22.33 -0.40
N ASN A 347 5.83 -22.76 0.35
CA ASN A 347 7.21 -22.38 0.11
C ASN A 347 7.70 -22.84 -1.27
N GLU A 348 7.37 -24.06 -1.68
CA GLU A 348 7.70 -24.59 -3.00
C GLU A 348 7.02 -23.81 -4.12
N THR A 349 5.72 -23.51 -3.97
CA THR A 349 4.97 -22.71 -4.94
C THR A 349 5.53 -21.29 -5.06
N MET A 350 5.87 -20.66 -3.93
CA MET A 350 6.48 -19.35 -3.89
C MET A 350 7.85 -19.34 -4.57
N MET A 351 8.73 -20.29 -4.23
CA MET A 351 10.07 -20.38 -4.82
C MET A 351 9.99 -20.58 -6.34
N ARG A 352 9.20 -21.54 -6.81
CA ARG A 352 9.07 -21.80 -8.24
C ARG A 352 8.46 -20.62 -9.00
N SER A 353 7.51 -19.93 -8.39
CA SER A 353 6.89 -18.74 -9.02
C SER A 353 7.86 -17.58 -9.16
N ILE A 354 8.66 -17.29 -8.12
CA ILE A 354 9.64 -16.20 -8.15
C ILE A 354 10.83 -16.54 -9.07
N GLU A 355 11.30 -17.78 -9.11
CA GLU A 355 12.34 -18.22 -10.03
C GLU A 355 11.96 -17.98 -11.51
N VAL A 356 10.73 -18.32 -11.87
CA VAL A 356 10.20 -18.06 -13.21
C VAL A 356 10.13 -16.56 -13.49
N LEU A 357 9.64 -15.76 -12.55
CA LEU A 357 9.55 -14.31 -12.69
C LEU A 357 10.93 -13.67 -12.87
N VAL A 358 11.90 -14.03 -12.02
CA VAL A 358 13.28 -13.55 -12.10
C VAL A 358 13.92 -13.94 -13.41
N GLY A 359 13.72 -15.16 -13.87
CA GLY A 359 14.20 -15.63 -15.17
C GLY A 359 13.63 -14.83 -16.36
N LEU A 360 12.36 -14.39 -16.26
CA LEU A 360 11.72 -13.56 -17.29
C LEU A 360 12.17 -12.11 -17.28
N GLN A 361 12.46 -11.55 -16.09
CA GLN A 361 12.84 -10.16 -15.86
C GLN A 361 14.33 -10.00 -15.51
N ARG A 362 15.18 -10.96 -15.92
CA ARG A 362 16.61 -10.98 -15.56
C ARG A 362 17.32 -9.65 -15.82
N ASP A 363 17.01 -9.00 -16.93
CA ASP A 363 17.67 -7.75 -17.35
C ASP A 363 17.41 -6.62 -16.33
N PHE A 364 16.19 -6.57 -15.76
CA PHE A 364 15.84 -5.62 -14.70
C PHE A 364 16.62 -5.91 -13.41
N PHE A 365 16.65 -7.17 -12.97
CA PHE A 365 17.32 -7.53 -11.73
C PHE A 365 18.85 -7.33 -11.77
N LEU A 366 19.46 -7.33 -12.96
CA LEU A 366 20.88 -7.05 -13.13
C LEU A 366 21.21 -5.55 -13.24
N GLN A 367 20.32 -4.74 -13.81
CA GLN A 367 20.60 -3.34 -14.14
C GLN A 367 19.87 -2.33 -13.24
N GLY A 368 18.76 -2.72 -12.63
CA GLY A 368 17.96 -1.90 -11.70
C GLY A 368 17.11 -0.80 -12.35
N ASP A 369 17.17 -0.64 -13.67
CA ASP A 369 16.41 0.40 -14.35
C ASP A 369 15.07 -0.15 -14.88
N SER A 370 14.00 0.58 -14.60
CA SER A 370 12.63 0.26 -15.04
C SER A 370 12.46 0.17 -16.57
N MET A 371 13.42 0.72 -17.34
CA MET A 371 13.42 0.61 -18.80
C MET A 371 13.64 -0.83 -19.29
N TYR A 372 14.33 -1.66 -18.51
CA TYR A 372 14.61 -3.06 -18.88
C TYR A 372 13.48 -4.03 -18.48
N LEU A 373 12.39 -3.52 -17.90
CA LEU A 373 11.22 -4.33 -17.58
C LEU A 373 10.48 -4.74 -18.85
N LYS A 374 10.50 -6.04 -19.12
CA LYS A 374 9.69 -6.62 -20.20
C LYS A 374 8.22 -6.66 -19.82
N PRO A 375 7.29 -6.42 -20.77
CA PRO A 375 5.87 -6.57 -20.51
C PRO A 375 5.58 -8.03 -20.12
N LEU A 376 5.03 -8.25 -18.94
CA LEU A 376 4.79 -9.56 -18.37
C LEU A 376 3.39 -9.65 -17.78
N THR A 377 2.65 -10.71 -18.17
CA THR A 377 1.33 -10.99 -17.57
C THR A 377 1.42 -12.16 -16.59
N LEU A 378 0.46 -12.26 -15.67
CA LEU A 378 0.37 -13.41 -14.76
C LEU A 378 0.24 -14.74 -15.52
N LYS A 379 -0.38 -14.72 -16.71
CA LYS A 379 -0.53 -15.89 -17.57
C LYS A 379 0.83 -16.39 -18.06
N ASP A 380 1.75 -15.50 -18.44
CA ASP A 380 3.08 -15.90 -18.91
C ASP A 380 3.88 -16.62 -17.81
N VAL A 381 3.71 -16.20 -16.56
CA VAL A 381 4.32 -16.87 -15.38
C VAL A 381 3.61 -18.19 -15.10
N SER A 382 2.29 -18.22 -15.14
CA SER A 382 1.45 -19.41 -14.96
C SER A 382 1.83 -20.53 -15.94
N ASP A 383 1.92 -20.21 -17.21
CA ASP A 383 2.25 -21.18 -18.27
C ASP A 383 3.66 -21.79 -18.09
N ARG A 384 4.61 -21.04 -17.51
CA ARG A 384 5.98 -21.53 -17.27
C ARG A 384 6.15 -22.20 -15.91
N ALA A 385 5.50 -21.69 -14.87
CA ALA A 385 5.57 -22.27 -13.53
C ALA A 385 4.77 -23.57 -13.41
N GLY A 386 3.78 -23.77 -14.30
CA GLY A 386 2.89 -24.94 -14.29
C GLY A 386 1.79 -24.86 -13.22
N TYR A 387 1.53 -23.68 -12.69
CA TYR A 387 0.43 -23.39 -11.76
C TYR A 387 -0.68 -22.61 -12.46
N ASP A 388 -1.87 -22.62 -11.89
CA ASP A 388 -2.99 -21.83 -12.40
C ASP A 388 -2.78 -20.33 -12.15
N VAL A 389 -3.34 -19.48 -13.02
CA VAL A 389 -3.24 -18.01 -12.93
C VAL A 389 -3.74 -17.51 -11.58
N SER A 390 -4.83 -18.10 -11.05
CA SER A 390 -5.37 -17.76 -9.74
C SER A 390 -4.39 -18.07 -8.60
N THR A 391 -3.63 -19.16 -8.69
CA THR A 391 -2.60 -19.53 -7.70
C THR A 391 -1.44 -18.55 -7.74
N ILE A 392 -0.95 -18.19 -8.93
CA ILE A 392 0.12 -17.20 -9.11
C ILE A 392 -0.32 -15.82 -8.59
N SER A 393 -1.56 -15.41 -8.92
CA SER A 393 -2.11 -14.14 -8.43
C SER A 393 -2.13 -14.05 -6.89
N ARG A 394 -2.57 -15.12 -6.21
CA ARG A 394 -2.57 -15.23 -4.75
C ARG A 394 -1.16 -15.28 -4.16
N THR A 395 -0.25 -15.99 -4.83
CA THR A 395 1.16 -16.09 -4.42
C THR A 395 1.84 -14.72 -4.40
N PHE A 396 1.52 -13.84 -5.34
CA PHE A 396 2.14 -12.51 -5.46
C PHE A 396 1.30 -11.37 -4.84
N ALA A 397 0.07 -11.66 -4.39
CA ALA A 397 -0.77 -10.65 -3.73
C ALA A 397 -0.11 -10.17 -2.43
N ASN A 398 -0.06 -8.85 -2.25
CA ASN A 398 0.44 -8.19 -1.03
C ASN A 398 1.85 -8.62 -0.58
N LYS A 399 2.71 -9.04 -1.52
CA LYS A 399 4.08 -9.46 -1.26
C LYS A 399 5.09 -8.50 -1.88
N TYR A 400 6.25 -8.42 -1.25
CA TYR A 400 7.33 -7.54 -1.63
C TYR A 400 8.61 -8.32 -1.87
N VAL A 401 9.42 -7.83 -2.80
CA VAL A 401 10.75 -8.33 -3.09
C VAL A 401 11.78 -7.26 -2.78
N GLN A 402 12.81 -7.64 -2.06
CA GLN A 402 14.01 -6.84 -1.84
C GLN A 402 15.03 -7.17 -2.90
N THR A 403 15.57 -6.13 -3.53
CA THR A 403 16.67 -6.20 -4.48
C THR A 403 17.78 -5.24 -4.03
N GLU A 404 18.94 -5.28 -4.66
CA GLU A 404 20.02 -4.30 -4.40
C GLU A 404 19.59 -2.84 -4.68
N PHE A 405 18.61 -2.65 -5.57
CA PHE A 405 18.11 -1.33 -5.98
C PHE A 405 16.97 -0.80 -5.12
N GLY A 406 16.39 -1.64 -4.25
CA GLY A 406 15.28 -1.26 -3.37
C GLY A 406 14.24 -2.36 -3.16
N ILE A 407 13.16 -2.00 -2.46
CA ILE A 407 12.03 -2.90 -2.20
C ILE A 407 10.90 -2.57 -3.16
N PHE A 408 10.45 -3.58 -3.91
CA PHE A 408 9.38 -3.44 -4.89
C PHE A 408 8.20 -4.36 -4.55
N PRO A 409 6.94 -3.90 -4.71
CA PRO A 409 5.80 -4.78 -4.63
C PRO A 409 5.80 -5.75 -5.83
N MET A 410 5.34 -6.99 -5.64
CA MET A 410 5.33 -7.98 -6.72
C MET A 410 4.48 -7.54 -7.92
N LYS A 411 3.42 -6.77 -7.71
CA LYS A 411 2.60 -6.16 -8.77
C LYS A 411 3.43 -5.27 -9.73
N PHE A 412 4.54 -4.73 -9.25
CA PHE A 412 5.45 -3.89 -10.04
C PHE A 412 5.98 -4.57 -11.31
N PHE A 413 6.18 -5.88 -11.32
CA PHE A 413 6.73 -6.64 -12.43
C PHE A 413 5.72 -7.00 -13.50
N PHE A 414 4.43 -6.82 -13.22
CA PHE A 414 3.35 -7.11 -14.14
C PHE A 414 2.85 -5.83 -14.80
N SER A 415 2.71 -5.86 -16.11
CA SER A 415 2.19 -4.74 -16.89
C SER A 415 1.39 -5.27 -18.08
N ASP A 416 0.33 -4.53 -18.43
CA ASP A 416 -0.44 -4.84 -19.63
C ASP A 416 0.43 -4.72 -20.88
N LYS A 417 0.21 -5.65 -21.81
CA LYS A 417 0.86 -5.65 -23.11
C LYS A 417 0.04 -4.78 -24.07
N ILE A 418 0.66 -3.76 -24.64
CA ILE A 418 0.10 -2.97 -25.72
C ILE A 418 0.91 -3.28 -26.98
N VAL A 419 0.23 -3.60 -28.07
CA VAL A 419 0.88 -3.88 -29.35
C VAL A 419 1.08 -2.56 -30.09
N ASN A 420 2.32 -2.28 -30.48
CA ASN A 420 2.68 -1.12 -31.30
C ASN A 420 2.21 -1.26 -32.74
N SER A 421 2.26 -0.16 -33.51
CA SER A 421 2.04 -0.16 -34.96
C SER A 421 2.93 -1.16 -35.71
N ASP A 422 4.12 -1.45 -35.18
CA ASP A 422 5.10 -2.38 -35.76
C ASP A 422 4.94 -3.83 -35.28
N GLY A 423 3.91 -4.12 -34.48
CA GLY A 423 3.63 -5.44 -33.95
C GLY A 423 4.48 -5.84 -32.72
N ALA A 424 5.31 -4.94 -32.19
CA ALA A 424 6.07 -5.19 -30.97
C ALA A 424 5.22 -4.98 -29.71
N GLU A 425 5.38 -5.86 -28.73
CA GLU A 425 4.75 -5.73 -27.41
C GLU A 425 5.47 -4.66 -26.57
N ILE A 426 4.77 -3.62 -26.18
CA ILE A 426 5.28 -2.51 -25.40
C ILE A 426 4.62 -2.49 -24.03
N SER A 427 5.41 -2.17 -23.00
CA SER A 427 4.94 -1.99 -21.65
C SER A 427 4.21 -0.65 -21.49
N THR A 428 3.11 -0.62 -20.71
CA THR A 428 2.43 0.63 -20.33
C THR A 428 3.37 1.60 -19.60
N ARG A 429 4.43 1.09 -18.96
CA ARG A 429 5.45 1.92 -18.28
C ARG A 429 6.34 2.67 -19.26
N GLU A 430 6.78 2.03 -20.30
CA GLU A 430 7.58 2.66 -21.37
C GLU A 430 6.78 3.84 -21.97
N ILE A 431 5.50 3.65 -22.17
CA ILE A 431 4.60 4.69 -22.62
C ILE A 431 4.52 5.85 -21.63
N LYS A 432 4.35 5.54 -20.33
CA LYS A 432 4.31 6.55 -19.26
C LYS A 432 5.64 7.30 -19.16
N GLN A 433 6.75 6.59 -19.24
CA GLN A 433 8.08 7.21 -19.20
C GLN A 433 8.31 8.13 -20.39
N LYS A 434 7.95 7.70 -21.60
CA LYS A 434 8.04 8.54 -22.79
C LYS A 434 7.17 9.78 -22.68
N LEU A 435 5.98 9.63 -22.12
CA LEU A 435 5.08 10.75 -21.88
C LEU A 435 5.66 11.72 -20.83
N ARG A 436 6.34 11.22 -19.79
CA ARG A 436 7.07 12.05 -18.81
C ARG A 436 8.21 12.82 -19.47
N GLU A 437 9.03 12.18 -20.29
CA GLU A 437 10.12 12.82 -21.03
C GLU A 437 9.61 13.97 -21.93
N VAL A 438 8.52 13.75 -22.67
CA VAL A 438 7.90 14.77 -23.50
C VAL A 438 7.44 15.97 -22.68
N VAL A 439 6.82 15.72 -21.50
CA VAL A 439 6.37 16.80 -20.62
C VAL A 439 7.54 17.53 -19.95
N GLU A 440 8.63 16.85 -19.60
CA GLU A 440 9.83 17.47 -19.03
C GLU A 440 10.57 18.36 -20.05
N GLN A 441 10.53 17.99 -21.32
CA GLN A 441 11.14 18.74 -22.42
C GLN A 441 10.22 19.84 -22.98
N GLU A 442 8.97 19.95 -22.54
CA GLU A 442 8.02 20.94 -23.04
C GLU A 442 8.43 22.37 -22.69
N ASP A 443 8.01 23.33 -23.53
CA ASP A 443 8.12 24.75 -23.21
C ASP A 443 7.09 25.13 -22.14
N LYS A 444 7.57 25.48 -20.95
CA LYS A 444 6.73 25.84 -19.78
C LYS A 444 5.88 27.10 -20.01
N THR A 445 6.21 27.93 -21.00
CA THR A 445 5.39 29.09 -21.38
C THR A 445 4.17 28.71 -22.20
N ASN A 446 4.30 27.64 -23.04
CA ASN A 446 3.24 27.11 -23.87
C ASN A 446 3.18 25.60 -23.77
N PRO A 447 2.71 25.05 -22.63
CA PRO A 447 2.71 23.60 -22.38
C PRO A 447 1.82 22.85 -23.37
N VAL A 448 2.27 21.67 -23.75
CA VAL A 448 1.65 20.78 -24.73
C VAL A 448 0.27 20.30 -24.24
N THR A 449 -0.76 20.43 -25.05
CA THR A 449 -2.10 19.94 -24.72
C THR A 449 -2.20 18.43 -24.87
N ASP A 450 -3.22 17.80 -24.23
CA ASP A 450 -3.43 16.35 -24.33
C ASP A 450 -3.60 15.88 -25.80
N ASP A 451 -4.17 16.72 -26.69
CA ASP A 451 -4.29 16.41 -28.12
C ASP A 451 -2.94 16.40 -28.83
N GLN A 452 -2.09 17.37 -28.52
CA GLN A 452 -0.72 17.44 -29.06
C GLN A 452 0.16 16.30 -28.50
N LEU A 453 -0.03 15.92 -27.21
CA LEU A 453 0.66 14.78 -26.65
C LEU A 453 0.31 13.49 -27.39
N VAL A 454 -0.97 13.29 -27.79
CA VAL A 454 -1.37 12.16 -28.62
C VAL A 454 -0.61 12.15 -29.96
N GLU A 455 -0.53 13.31 -30.63
CA GLU A 455 0.18 13.41 -31.90
C GLU A 455 1.68 13.08 -31.77
N ILE A 456 2.34 13.59 -30.73
CA ILE A 456 3.76 13.31 -30.46
C ILE A 456 3.95 11.81 -30.15
N MET A 457 3.06 11.22 -29.35
CA MET A 457 3.12 9.80 -29.03
C MET A 457 2.89 8.94 -30.28
N HIS A 458 1.94 9.30 -31.15
CA HIS A 458 1.75 8.61 -32.43
C HIS A 458 2.98 8.71 -33.34
N GLN A 459 3.63 9.87 -33.43
CA GLN A 459 4.87 10.04 -34.18
C GLN A 459 6.03 9.20 -33.62
N SER A 460 6.03 8.97 -32.29
CA SER A 460 7.00 8.10 -31.62
C SER A 460 6.65 6.61 -31.72
N GLY A 461 5.58 6.26 -32.45
CA GLY A 461 5.17 4.85 -32.67
C GLY A 461 4.20 4.27 -31.64
N TYR A 462 3.66 5.08 -30.73
CA TYR A 462 2.72 4.63 -29.69
C TYR A 462 1.27 4.99 -30.05
N PRO A 463 0.44 4.07 -30.55
CA PRO A 463 -0.93 4.35 -30.97
C PRO A 463 -1.87 4.43 -29.75
N ILE A 464 -1.89 5.59 -29.08
CA ILE A 464 -2.66 5.77 -27.86
C ILE A 464 -3.77 6.79 -28.08
N ALA A 465 -4.97 6.50 -27.54
CA ALA A 465 -6.10 7.42 -27.59
C ALA A 465 -5.94 8.57 -26.57
N ARG A 466 -6.56 9.73 -26.83
CA ARG A 466 -6.56 10.91 -25.94
C ARG A 466 -7.00 10.58 -24.51
N ARG A 467 -8.04 9.74 -24.35
CA ARG A 467 -8.50 9.34 -23.00
C ARG A 467 -7.43 8.55 -22.23
N THR A 468 -6.67 7.71 -22.92
CA THR A 468 -5.59 6.93 -22.33
C THR A 468 -4.42 7.84 -21.94
N VAL A 469 -4.06 8.81 -22.77
CA VAL A 469 -3.04 9.82 -22.44
C VAL A 469 -3.45 10.62 -21.20
N ALA A 470 -4.69 11.08 -21.14
CA ALA A 470 -5.21 11.80 -19.97
C ALA A 470 -5.17 10.93 -18.69
N LYS A 471 -5.59 9.65 -18.79
CA LYS A 471 -5.52 8.68 -17.67
C LYS A 471 -4.08 8.49 -17.20
N TYR A 472 -3.13 8.27 -18.11
CA TYR A 472 -1.72 8.06 -17.73
C TYR A 472 -1.09 9.32 -17.16
N ARG A 473 -1.41 10.49 -17.71
CA ARG A 473 -0.96 11.78 -17.17
C ARG A 473 -1.44 11.97 -15.73
N GLU A 474 -2.73 11.70 -15.46
CA GLU A 474 -3.31 11.79 -14.12
C GLU A 474 -2.68 10.79 -13.15
N GLN A 475 -2.46 9.54 -13.57
CA GLN A 475 -1.78 8.53 -12.76
C GLN A 475 -0.34 8.91 -12.41
N MET A 476 0.34 9.70 -13.24
CA MET A 476 1.68 10.22 -12.95
C MET A 476 1.66 11.51 -12.12
N GLY A 477 0.49 12.01 -11.71
CA GLY A 477 0.37 13.27 -10.99
C GLY A 477 0.69 14.51 -11.82
N ILE A 478 0.76 14.39 -13.16
CA ILE A 478 1.06 15.51 -14.05
C ILE A 478 -0.22 16.33 -14.31
N PRO A 479 -0.26 17.62 -13.91
CA PRO A 479 -1.46 18.44 -14.08
C PRO A 479 -1.74 18.75 -15.56
N VAL A 480 -2.95 19.20 -15.86
CA VAL A 480 -3.36 19.63 -17.22
C VAL A 480 -2.50 20.78 -17.73
N ALA A 481 -2.32 20.91 -19.04
CA ALA A 481 -1.48 21.92 -19.69
C ALA A 481 -1.66 23.34 -19.11
N ARG A 482 -2.92 23.74 -18.84
CA ARG A 482 -3.22 25.05 -18.26
C ARG A 482 -2.59 25.27 -16.88
N MET A 483 -2.48 24.23 -16.05
CA MET A 483 -1.87 24.30 -14.70
C MET A 483 -0.34 24.22 -14.74
N ARG A 484 0.23 23.65 -15.83
CA ARG A 484 1.69 23.60 -16.02
C ARG A 484 2.28 24.90 -16.54
N ARG A 485 1.41 25.81 -17.04
CA ARG A 485 1.85 27.07 -17.63
C ARG A 485 2.53 27.96 -16.59
N GLN A 486 3.78 28.35 -16.85
CA GLN A 486 4.55 29.32 -16.05
C GLN A 486 4.52 30.70 -16.70
N LEU A 487 4.53 31.75 -15.89
CA LEU A 487 4.37 33.14 -16.34
C LEU A 487 5.60 33.75 -16.97
N LEU A 488 6.81 33.27 -16.74
CA LEU A 488 8.08 33.70 -17.35
C LEU A 488 9.17 32.69 -17.05
N LYS A 489 10.16 32.59 -17.97
CA LYS A 489 11.38 31.84 -17.71
C LYS A 489 12.23 32.50 -16.66
#